data_ee9c4bb60c9a6107c93a7aafcd57f5cc
#
_entry.id   ee9c4bb60c9a6107c93a7aafcd57f5cc
#
_cell.length_a   1.000
_cell.length_b   1.000
_cell.length_c   1.000
_cell.angle_alpha   90.00
_cell.angle_beta   90.00
_cell.angle_gamma   90.00
#
_symmetry.space_group_name_H-M   'P 1'
#
loop_
_entity.id
_entity.type
_entity.pdbx_description
1 polymer ?
#
loop_
_entity_poly.entity_id
_entity_poly.type
_entity_poly.pdbx_seq_one_letter_code
_entity_poly.pdbx_strand_id
1 'polypeptide(L)' 'MCLSKVYVDRNGKRELLMEEIASVEIEDNKLLFKTLFGEQKEIEANIRQIDFLSHSLVLENLGGG' A
#
# COMPACT_ATOMS: atom_id res chain seq x y z
N MET A 1 13.23 11.45 -7.82
CA MET A 1 12.17 10.45 -7.96
C MET A 1 11.40 10.34 -6.66
N CYS A 2 10.09 10.39 -6.73
CA CYS A 2 9.27 10.34 -5.53
C CYS A 2 8.81 8.92 -5.29
N LEU A 3 9.09 8.41 -4.10
CA LEU A 3 8.67 7.08 -3.70
C LEU A 3 7.41 7.19 -2.86
N SER A 4 6.56 6.20 -2.97
CA SER A 4 5.26 6.24 -2.32
C SER A 4 5.30 5.59 -0.95
N LYS A 5 4.39 6.03 -0.10
CA LYS A 5 4.15 5.44 1.20
C LYS A 5 2.81 4.74 1.16
N VAL A 6 2.72 3.65 1.89
CA VAL A 6 1.47 2.88 1.97
C VAL A 6 0.95 2.93 3.39
N TYR A 7 -0.29 3.34 3.52
CA TYR A 7 -0.99 3.42 4.80
C TYR A 7 -2.14 2.44 4.80
N VAL A 8 -2.54 1.99 5.96
CA VAL A 8 -3.73 1.18 6.12
C VAL A 8 -4.68 1.89 7.07
N ASP A 9 -5.96 1.89 6.70
CA ASP A 9 -7.01 2.54 7.48
C ASP A 9 -7.71 1.47 8.32
N ARG A 10 -7.56 1.56 9.64
CA ARG A 10 -8.18 0.63 10.58
C ARG A 10 -8.94 1.39 11.64
N ASN A 11 -10.23 1.11 11.73
CA ASN A 11 -11.07 1.70 12.78
C ASN A 11 -10.93 3.23 12.84
N GLY A 12 -10.88 3.85 11.67
CA GLY A 12 -10.75 5.30 11.61
C GLY A 12 -9.35 5.83 11.85
N LYS A 13 -8.39 4.95 12.04
CA LYS A 13 -7.00 5.34 12.23
C LYS A 13 -6.17 4.93 11.03
N ARG A 14 -5.27 5.81 10.63
CA ARG A 14 -4.40 5.56 9.50
C ARG A 14 -3.00 5.25 10.01
N GLU A 15 -2.50 4.07 9.65
CA GLU A 15 -1.19 3.61 10.09
C GLU A 15 -0.26 3.45 8.90
N LEU A 16 1.00 3.84 9.08
CA LEU A 16 2.00 3.65 8.04
C LEU A 16 2.38 2.18 7.97
N LEU A 17 2.23 1.58 6.81
CA LEU A 17 2.51 0.17 6.62
C LEU A 17 3.85 -0.06 5.95
N MET A 18 4.14 0.68 4.88
CA MET A 18 5.39 0.54 4.13
C MET A 18 5.81 1.89 3.57
N GLU A 19 7.12 2.03 3.32
CA GLU A 19 7.67 3.22 2.69
C GLU A 19 8.53 2.84 1.50
N GLU A 20 8.88 3.84 0.72
CA GLU A 20 9.79 3.68 -0.41
C GLU A 20 9.31 2.65 -1.42
N ILE A 21 8.01 2.71 -1.71
CA ILE A 21 7.39 1.80 -2.65
C ILE A 21 7.68 2.28 -4.07
N ALA A 22 8.26 1.40 -4.86
CA ALA A 22 8.57 1.68 -6.26
C ALA A 22 7.46 1.25 -7.19
N SER A 23 6.76 0.17 -6.86
CA SER A 23 5.66 -0.29 -7.70
C SER A 23 4.66 -1.11 -6.90
N VAL A 24 3.45 -1.17 -7.44
CA VAL A 24 2.38 -1.98 -6.88
C VAL A 24 1.74 -2.75 -8.03
N GLU A 25 1.66 -4.06 -7.88
CA GLU A 25 0.95 -4.89 -8.85
C GLU A 25 -0.34 -5.37 -8.21
N ILE A 26 -1.41 -5.27 -8.96
CA ILE A 26 -2.75 -5.63 -8.46
C ILE A 26 -3.18 -6.91 -9.13
N GLU A 27 -3.46 -7.94 -8.34
CA GLU A 27 -3.96 -9.21 -8.83
C GLU A 27 -5.14 -9.66 -7.98
N ASP A 28 -6.31 -9.78 -8.61
CA ASP A 28 -7.52 -10.19 -7.91
C ASP A 28 -7.69 -9.40 -6.60
N ASN A 29 -7.51 -10.07 -5.47
CA ASN A 29 -7.65 -9.44 -4.16
C ASN A 29 -6.32 -9.18 -3.49
N LYS A 30 -5.22 -9.29 -4.24
CA LYS A 30 -3.89 -9.17 -3.67
C LYS A 30 -3.14 -8.01 -4.28
N LEU A 31 -2.33 -7.38 -3.46
CA LEU A 31 -1.47 -6.29 -3.88
C LEU A 31 -0.04 -6.70 -3.61
N LEU A 32 0.78 -6.63 -4.65
CA LEU A 32 2.20 -6.92 -4.51
C LEU A 32 2.98 -5.61 -4.52
N PHE A 33 3.60 -5.30 -3.40
CA PHE A 33 4.39 -4.09 -3.26
C PHE A 33 5.85 -4.39 -3.45
N LYS A 34 6.53 -3.57 -4.23
CA LYS A 34 7.97 -3.68 -4.40
C LYS A 34 8.62 -2.39 -3.95
N THR A 35 9.66 -2.52 -3.13
CA THR A 35 10.36 -1.35 -2.65
C THR A 35 11.53 -1.01 -3.56
N LEU A 36 12.09 0.16 -3.34
CA LEU A 36 13.26 0.61 -4.06
C LEU A 36 14.45 -0.35 -3.88
N PHE A 37 14.47 -1.04 -2.77
CA PHE A 37 15.59 -1.94 -2.43
C PHE A 37 15.39 -3.36 -2.96
N GLY A 38 14.32 -3.60 -3.70
CA GLY A 38 14.07 -4.91 -4.27
C GLY A 38 13.27 -5.85 -3.39
N GLU A 39 12.83 -5.38 -2.24
CA GLU A 39 11.98 -6.19 -1.37
C GLU A 39 10.56 -6.25 -1.92
N GLN A 40 9.91 -7.38 -1.70
CA GLN A 40 8.54 -7.57 -2.17
C GLN A 40 7.68 -8.02 -1.00
N LYS A 41 6.45 -7.54 -0.99
CA LYS A 41 5.48 -7.94 0.02
C LYS A 41 4.11 -8.05 -0.60
N GLU A 42 3.45 -9.19 -0.36
CA GLU A 42 2.11 -9.43 -0.87
C GLU A 42 1.11 -9.23 0.24
N ILE A 43 0.11 -8.42 -0.02
CA ILE A 43 -0.90 -8.08 0.97
C ILE A 43 -2.27 -8.22 0.35
N GLU A 44 -3.17 -8.93 1.05
CA GLU A 44 -4.55 -9.01 0.63
C GLU A 44 -5.31 -7.83 1.18
N ALA A 45 -5.64 -6.89 0.32
CA ALA A 45 -6.32 -5.68 0.74
C ALA A 45 -6.89 -4.98 -0.48
N ASN A 46 -7.72 -3.97 -0.23
CA ASN A 46 -8.25 -3.13 -1.28
C ASN A 46 -7.63 -1.75 -1.18
N ILE A 47 -7.43 -1.11 -2.32
CA ILE A 47 -6.95 0.26 -2.35
C ILE A 47 -8.16 1.16 -2.11
N ARG A 48 -8.08 1.94 -1.04
CA ARG A 48 -9.13 2.90 -0.71
C ARG A 48 -8.90 4.23 -1.41
N GLN A 49 -7.65 4.66 -1.47
CA GLN A 49 -7.32 5.97 -2.01
C GLN A 49 -5.89 5.98 -2.52
N ILE A 50 -5.67 6.69 -3.60
CA ILE A 50 -4.35 6.99 -4.11
C ILE A 50 -4.24 8.50 -4.14
N ASP A 51 -3.27 9.05 -3.42
CA ASP A 51 -3.05 10.49 -3.37
C ASP A 51 -1.74 10.81 -4.06
N PHE A 52 -1.83 11.40 -5.23
CA PHE A 52 -0.65 11.70 -6.02
C PHE A 52 0.12 12.91 -5.49
N LEU A 53 -0.55 13.79 -4.76
CA LEU A 53 0.13 14.96 -4.20
C LEU A 53 1.04 14.59 -3.05
N SER A 54 0.60 13.65 -2.20
CA SER A 54 1.40 13.21 -1.07
C SER A 54 2.14 11.91 -1.35
N HIS A 55 2.01 11.37 -2.55
CA HIS A 55 2.64 10.11 -2.95
C HIS A 55 2.31 8.99 -1.97
N SER A 56 1.02 8.83 -1.71
CA SER A 56 0.60 7.83 -0.73
C SER A 56 -0.56 7.01 -1.24
N LEU A 57 -0.61 5.76 -0.76
CA LEU A 57 -1.73 4.87 -0.97
C LEU A 57 -2.34 4.54 0.36
N VAL A 58 -3.66 4.44 0.39
CA VAL A 58 -4.38 4.05 1.60
C VAL A 58 -5.13 2.77 1.30
N LEU A 59 -4.90 1.77 2.13
CA LEU A 59 -5.52 0.47 1.99
C LEU A 59 -6.61 0.29 3.03
N GLU A 60 -7.51 -0.62 2.75
CA GLU A 60 -8.55 -1.01 3.68
C GLU A 60 -8.81 -2.50 3.55
N ASN A 61 -9.49 -3.05 4.52
CA ASN A 61 -9.88 -4.47 4.51
C ASN A 61 -8.70 -5.41 4.29
N LEU A 62 -7.69 -5.26 5.16
CA LEU A 62 -6.55 -6.18 5.11
C LEU A 62 -7.06 -7.61 5.21
N GLY A 63 -6.53 -8.47 4.34
CA GLY A 63 -6.96 -9.84 4.23
C GLY A 63 -6.78 -10.61 5.52
N GLY A 64 -7.62 -11.62 5.69
CA GLY A 64 -7.62 -12.42 6.89
C GLY A 64 -8.45 -11.82 8.01
N GLY A 65 -8.95 -10.63 7.78
CA GLY A 65 -9.80 -9.97 8.76
C GLY A 65 -11.26 -10.15 8.45
#